data_b435ed2b0883522eb1913bed092b739a
#
_entry.id   b435ed2b0883522eb1913bed092b739a
#
_cell.length_a   1.000
_cell.length_b   1.000
_cell.length_c   1.000
_cell.angle_alpha   90.00
_cell.angle_beta   90.00
_cell.angle_gamma   90.00
#
_symmetry.space_group_name_H-M   'P 1'
#
loop_
_entity.id
_entity.type
_entity.pdbx_description
1 polymer ?
#
loop_
_entity_poly.entity_id
_entity_poly.type
_entity_poly.pdbx_seq_one_letter_code
_entity_poly.pdbx_strand_id
1 'polypeptide(L)'
;MAEHAILIVEDDSTVRELLKYRLNKKYDVATAANGEEALDQIEQKTPHLIISDIMMPKMDGFALQKKLQDDKNTRVIPFIFLTARADEPTRRQGARTGVDDYITKPFDMEQLLNRIERLLERMQVFQTQLDAEIGRDFSNRLLPKSMPEVDGYRIFFHSEAREQGGGDLFDWTQVDDGTYFITIGDVMGKGIRAKFYAFSFLSYVRATLHTLLQESTSPAQIMSRINGMLLTDEVLEDTFASFLIMNWDPADHTVT
;
A
#
# COMPACT_ATOMS: atom_id res chain seq x y z
N MET A 1 13.14 -5.27 14.36
CA MET A 1 12.04 -6.26 14.22
C MET A 1 12.21 -6.92 12.86
N ALA A 2 11.90 -8.20 12.71
CA ALA A 2 11.96 -8.87 11.40
C ALA A 2 10.93 -8.23 10.46
N GLU A 3 11.38 -7.83 9.27
CA GLU A 3 10.56 -7.08 8.30
C GLU A 3 9.51 -7.96 7.62
N HIS A 4 9.73 -9.27 7.55
CA HIS A 4 8.85 -10.23 6.89
C HIS A 4 8.43 -11.38 7.80
N ALA A 5 7.14 -11.76 7.73
CA ALA A 5 6.57 -12.92 8.40
C ALA A 5 6.50 -14.11 7.44
N ILE A 6 6.95 -15.29 7.87
CA ILE A 6 6.93 -16.54 7.10
C ILE A 6 6.14 -17.59 7.86
N LEU A 7 5.24 -18.30 7.17
CA LEU A 7 4.56 -19.48 7.70
C LEU A 7 5.19 -20.75 7.13
N ILE A 8 5.64 -21.64 8.02
CA ILE A 8 6.14 -22.98 7.69
C ILE A 8 5.05 -23.99 7.98
N VAL A 9 4.70 -24.81 7.00
CA VAL A 9 3.71 -25.88 7.13
C VAL A 9 4.39 -27.21 6.82
N GLU A 10 4.62 -28.01 7.84
CA GLU A 10 5.41 -29.25 7.75
C GLU A 10 4.95 -30.20 8.84
N ASP A 11 4.61 -31.46 8.50
CA ASP A 11 4.13 -32.43 9.48
C ASP A 11 5.27 -33.07 10.29
N ASP A 12 6.45 -33.23 9.68
CA ASP A 12 7.64 -33.69 10.41
C ASP A 12 8.12 -32.61 11.40
N SER A 13 7.99 -32.89 12.69
CA SER A 13 8.38 -31.93 13.73
C SER A 13 9.87 -31.61 13.72
N THR A 14 10.74 -32.52 13.28
CA THR A 14 12.19 -32.30 13.21
C THR A 14 12.53 -31.32 12.10
N VAL A 15 11.95 -31.51 10.94
CA VAL A 15 12.13 -30.62 9.78
C VAL A 15 11.52 -29.24 10.09
N ARG A 16 10.32 -29.21 10.68
CA ARG A 16 9.63 -27.98 11.05
C ARG A 16 10.45 -27.14 12.03
N GLU A 17 10.97 -27.73 13.11
CA GLU A 17 11.80 -27.03 14.09
C GLU A 17 13.16 -26.59 13.52
N LEU A 18 13.77 -27.40 12.64
CA LEU A 18 15.00 -27.02 11.96
C LEU A 18 14.79 -25.78 11.08
N LEU A 19 13.74 -25.77 10.27
CA LEU A 19 13.37 -24.63 9.42
C LEU A 19 13.09 -23.38 10.24
N LYS A 20 12.28 -23.54 11.31
CA LYS A 20 11.98 -22.45 12.25
C LYS A 20 13.26 -21.88 12.86
N TYR A 21 14.13 -22.70 13.38
CA TYR A 21 15.39 -22.25 13.99
C TYR A 21 16.27 -21.48 13.01
N ARG A 22 16.33 -21.94 11.76
CA ARG A 22 17.17 -21.30 10.72
C ARG A 22 16.59 -19.99 10.25
N LEU A 23 15.29 -19.95 9.99
CA LEU A 23 14.60 -18.78 9.43
C LEU A 23 14.32 -17.69 10.48
N ASN A 24 14.14 -18.06 11.75
CA ASN A 24 13.93 -17.09 12.84
C ASN A 24 15.11 -16.13 13.08
N LYS A 25 16.27 -16.42 12.49
CA LYS A 25 17.42 -15.51 12.56
C LYS A 25 17.19 -14.22 11.77
N LYS A 26 16.30 -14.25 10.76
CA LYS A 26 16.08 -13.15 9.81
C LYS A 26 14.60 -12.76 9.69
N TYR A 27 13.69 -13.68 9.91
CA TYR A 27 12.26 -13.54 9.67
C TYR A 27 11.45 -13.78 10.95
N ASP A 28 10.22 -13.27 10.99
CA ASP A 28 9.23 -13.65 11.98
C ASP A 28 8.53 -14.93 11.52
N VAL A 29 8.73 -16.05 12.25
CA VAL A 29 8.34 -17.38 11.76
C VAL A 29 7.23 -18.00 12.61
N ALA A 30 6.06 -18.19 11.97
CA ALA A 30 5.00 -19.04 12.46
C ALA A 30 5.11 -20.46 11.88
N THR A 31 4.55 -21.47 12.57
CA THR A 31 4.58 -22.86 12.11
C THR A 31 3.23 -23.53 12.27
N ALA A 32 2.92 -24.48 11.36
CA ALA A 32 1.75 -25.34 11.42
C ALA A 32 2.15 -26.77 11.05
N ALA A 33 1.43 -27.77 11.55
CA ALA A 33 1.70 -29.18 11.29
C ALA A 33 0.88 -29.77 10.14
N ASN A 34 -0.06 -29.02 9.61
CA ASN A 34 -0.93 -29.40 8.48
C ASN A 34 -1.63 -28.15 7.93
N GLY A 35 -2.34 -28.33 6.80
CA GLY A 35 -3.02 -27.22 6.14
C GLY A 35 -4.18 -26.60 6.93
N GLU A 36 -4.85 -27.35 7.82
CA GLU A 36 -5.92 -26.78 8.67
C GLU A 36 -5.33 -25.81 9.69
N GLU A 37 -4.29 -26.22 10.42
CA GLU A 37 -3.59 -25.34 11.33
C GLU A 37 -2.96 -24.12 10.64
N ALA A 38 -2.53 -24.29 9.37
CA ALA A 38 -2.00 -23.19 8.59
C ALA A 38 -3.08 -22.13 8.30
N LEU A 39 -4.31 -22.53 7.99
CA LEU A 39 -5.42 -21.59 7.79
C LEU A 39 -5.72 -20.81 9.07
N ASP A 40 -5.76 -21.49 10.22
CA ASP A 40 -5.98 -20.83 11.52
C ASP A 40 -4.89 -19.76 11.82
N GLN A 41 -3.63 -20.07 11.46
CA GLN A 41 -2.53 -19.12 11.62
C GLN A 41 -2.65 -17.90 10.66
N ILE A 42 -3.08 -18.16 9.42
CA ILE A 42 -3.27 -17.12 8.41
C ILE A 42 -4.40 -16.16 8.78
N GLU A 43 -5.49 -16.67 9.37
CA GLU A 43 -6.59 -15.83 9.89
C GLU A 43 -6.13 -14.90 11.01
N GLN A 44 -5.24 -15.37 11.89
CA GLN A 44 -4.69 -14.55 12.96
C GLN A 44 -3.69 -13.51 12.46
N LYS A 45 -2.82 -13.91 11.54
CA LYS A 45 -1.79 -13.05 10.95
C LYS A 45 -1.41 -13.51 9.55
N THR A 46 -1.72 -12.71 8.55
CA THR A 46 -1.37 -12.98 7.16
C THR A 46 0.16 -12.97 6.98
N PRO A 47 0.80 -14.07 6.53
CA PRO A 47 2.24 -14.12 6.29
C PRO A 47 2.60 -13.45 4.95
N HIS A 48 3.86 -13.05 4.81
CA HIS A 48 4.43 -12.54 3.56
C HIS A 48 4.90 -13.65 2.61
N LEU A 49 5.07 -14.89 3.12
CA LEU A 49 5.47 -16.07 2.36
C LEU A 49 5.01 -17.33 3.10
N ILE A 50 4.59 -18.36 2.36
CA ILE A 50 4.28 -19.68 2.89
C ILE A 50 5.27 -20.70 2.31
N ILE A 51 5.82 -21.55 3.18
CA ILE A 51 6.65 -22.69 2.81
C ILE A 51 5.93 -23.93 3.31
N SER A 52 5.47 -24.80 2.41
CA SER A 52 4.64 -25.95 2.77
C SER A 52 5.19 -27.25 2.22
N ASP A 53 5.21 -28.30 3.03
CA ASP A 53 5.26 -29.66 2.50
C ASP A 53 4.00 -29.94 1.67
N ILE A 54 4.13 -30.81 0.70
CA ILE A 54 3.01 -31.29 -0.13
C ILE A 54 2.20 -32.33 0.63
N MET A 55 2.87 -33.33 1.20
CA MET A 55 2.22 -34.50 1.79
C MET A 55 2.10 -34.34 3.31
N MET A 56 0.91 -33.97 3.75
CA MET A 56 0.62 -33.76 5.17
C MET A 56 -0.74 -34.38 5.54
N PRO A 57 -0.94 -34.80 6.81
CA PRO A 57 -2.23 -35.29 7.27
C PRO A 57 -3.30 -34.20 7.30
N LYS A 58 -4.57 -34.59 7.38
CA LYS A 58 -5.76 -33.73 7.43
C LYS A 58 -5.96 -32.93 6.12
N MET A 59 -5.14 -31.93 5.89
CA MET A 59 -5.12 -31.12 4.67
C MET A 59 -3.70 -31.06 4.13
N ASP A 60 -3.53 -31.56 2.89
CA ASP A 60 -2.25 -31.53 2.19
C ASP A 60 -1.92 -30.11 1.64
N GLY A 61 -0.66 -29.92 1.19
CA GLY A 61 -0.18 -28.63 0.72
C GLY A 61 -0.92 -28.12 -0.53
N PHE A 62 -1.41 -29.01 -1.42
CA PHE A 62 -2.17 -28.59 -2.59
C PHE A 62 -3.58 -28.13 -2.23
N ALA A 63 -4.24 -28.81 -1.31
CA ALA A 63 -5.54 -28.41 -0.81
C ALA A 63 -5.47 -27.06 -0.08
N LEU A 64 -4.41 -26.85 0.73
CA LEU A 64 -4.12 -25.57 1.36
C LEU A 64 -3.94 -24.47 0.32
N GLN A 65 -3.05 -24.65 -0.65
CA GLN A 65 -2.73 -23.68 -1.68
C GLN A 65 -3.98 -23.33 -2.50
N LYS A 66 -4.80 -24.33 -2.87
CA LYS A 66 -6.05 -24.10 -3.60
C LYS A 66 -7.02 -23.22 -2.81
N LYS A 67 -7.21 -23.49 -1.50
CA LYS A 67 -8.07 -22.64 -0.65
C LYS A 67 -7.58 -21.21 -0.59
N LEU A 68 -6.25 -21.00 -0.50
CA LEU A 68 -5.67 -19.66 -0.48
C LEU A 68 -5.84 -18.95 -1.82
N GLN A 69 -5.79 -19.65 -2.93
CA GLN A 69 -6.03 -19.06 -4.26
C GLN A 69 -7.49 -18.68 -4.52
N ASP A 70 -8.44 -19.38 -3.90
CA ASP A 70 -9.86 -19.07 -4.01
C ASP A 70 -10.26 -17.80 -3.23
N ASP A 71 -9.44 -17.34 -2.28
CA ASP A 71 -9.66 -16.12 -1.51
C ASP A 71 -8.83 -14.94 -2.06
N LYS A 72 -9.51 -13.81 -2.29
CA LYS A 72 -8.89 -12.58 -2.84
C LYS A 72 -7.77 -12.00 -1.97
N ASN A 73 -7.84 -12.19 -0.66
CA ASN A 73 -6.88 -11.63 0.30
C ASN A 73 -5.61 -12.48 0.41
N THR A 74 -5.72 -13.79 0.19
CA THR A 74 -4.61 -14.74 0.41
C THR A 74 -3.97 -15.24 -0.89
N ARG A 75 -4.66 -15.15 -2.03
CA ARG A 75 -4.16 -15.63 -3.34
C ARG A 75 -2.87 -14.96 -3.83
N VAL A 76 -2.52 -13.82 -3.26
CA VAL A 76 -1.32 -13.04 -3.60
C VAL A 76 -0.11 -13.41 -2.74
N ILE A 77 -0.30 -14.25 -1.71
CA ILE A 77 0.79 -14.68 -0.83
C ILE A 77 1.68 -15.65 -1.60
N PRO A 78 2.99 -15.36 -1.73
CA PRO A 78 3.92 -16.28 -2.37
C PRO A 78 3.95 -17.64 -1.67
N PHE A 79 4.04 -18.71 -2.46
CA PHE A 79 3.95 -20.07 -1.97
C PHE A 79 5.09 -20.94 -2.52
N ILE A 80 5.89 -21.53 -1.62
CA ILE A 80 6.96 -22.48 -1.96
C ILE A 80 6.55 -23.87 -1.48
N PHE A 81 6.58 -24.86 -2.37
CA PHE A 81 6.44 -26.25 -1.97
C PHE A 81 7.79 -26.90 -1.64
N LEU A 82 7.81 -27.63 -0.53
CA LEU A 82 8.84 -28.63 -0.23
C LEU A 82 8.36 -30.00 -0.74
N THR A 83 9.11 -30.64 -1.64
CA THR A 83 8.66 -31.86 -2.32
C THR A 83 9.68 -32.99 -2.17
N ALA A 84 9.23 -34.24 -2.06
CA ALA A 84 10.11 -35.39 -2.20
C ALA A 84 10.51 -35.59 -3.68
N ARG A 85 11.66 -36.22 -3.94
CA ARG A 85 12.18 -36.46 -5.30
C ARG A 85 11.25 -37.32 -6.17
N ALA A 86 10.35 -38.11 -5.55
CA ALA A 86 9.42 -38.99 -6.22
C ALA A 86 8.17 -38.28 -6.81
N ASP A 87 7.96 -37.00 -6.49
CA ASP A 87 6.74 -36.27 -6.83
C ASP A 87 6.81 -35.53 -8.20
N GLU A 88 7.67 -35.99 -9.11
CA GLU A 88 7.81 -35.37 -10.44
C GLU A 88 6.49 -35.30 -11.24
N PRO A 89 5.58 -36.31 -11.19
CA PRO A 89 4.26 -36.19 -11.81
C PRO A 89 3.40 -35.11 -11.15
N THR A 90 3.51 -34.96 -9.85
CA THR A 90 2.79 -34.02 -9.01
C THR A 90 3.26 -32.57 -9.28
N ARG A 91 4.57 -32.38 -9.55
CA ARG A 91 5.13 -31.09 -10.01
C ARG A 91 4.52 -30.61 -11.33
N ARG A 92 4.25 -31.50 -12.28
CA ARG A 92 3.59 -31.15 -13.55
C ARG A 92 2.13 -30.74 -13.36
N GLN A 93 1.46 -31.32 -12.38
CA GLN A 93 0.11 -30.96 -12.00
C GLN A 93 0.09 -29.62 -11.26
N GLY A 94 1.04 -29.38 -10.38
CA GLY A 94 1.21 -28.13 -9.62
C GLY A 94 1.71 -26.94 -10.46
N ALA A 95 2.41 -27.14 -11.58
CA ALA A 95 2.79 -26.06 -12.50
C ALA A 95 1.57 -25.34 -13.12
N ARG A 96 0.37 -25.91 -13.00
CA ARG A 96 -0.91 -25.29 -13.39
C ARG A 96 -1.60 -24.53 -12.25
N THR A 97 -1.10 -24.62 -11.01
CA THR A 97 -1.76 -24.08 -9.82
C THR A 97 -1.23 -22.73 -9.36
N GLY A 98 -0.33 -22.09 -10.13
CA GLY A 98 0.15 -20.75 -9.80
C GLY A 98 1.10 -20.68 -8.59
N VAL A 99 1.86 -21.75 -8.32
CA VAL A 99 2.88 -21.79 -7.27
C VAL A 99 4.14 -21.06 -7.73
N ASP A 100 4.75 -20.30 -6.84
CA ASP A 100 5.91 -19.47 -7.16
C ASP A 100 7.20 -20.29 -7.28
N ASP A 101 7.36 -21.35 -6.47
CA ASP A 101 8.56 -22.20 -6.53
C ASP A 101 8.36 -23.60 -5.89
N TYR A 102 9.28 -24.51 -6.24
CA TYR A 102 9.39 -25.88 -5.71
C TYR A 102 10.81 -26.16 -5.26
N ILE A 103 10.96 -26.74 -4.08
CA ILE A 103 12.26 -27.15 -3.53
C ILE A 103 12.21 -28.64 -3.20
N THR A 104 13.11 -29.42 -3.77
CA THR A 104 13.14 -30.88 -3.59
C THR A 104 13.92 -31.25 -2.31
N LYS A 105 13.33 -32.07 -1.48
CA LYS A 105 14.00 -32.70 -0.32
C LYS A 105 14.94 -33.83 -0.76
N PRO A 106 16.17 -33.97 -0.23
CA PRO A 106 16.79 -33.06 0.71
C PRO A 106 17.25 -31.77 0.03
N PHE A 107 17.10 -30.65 0.70
CA PHE A 107 17.49 -29.35 0.20
C PHE A 107 18.62 -28.72 1.01
N ASP A 108 19.38 -27.88 0.34
CA ASP A 108 20.36 -27.02 0.99
C ASP A 108 19.69 -25.77 1.56
N MET A 109 20.02 -25.44 2.82
CA MET A 109 19.44 -24.29 3.50
C MET A 109 19.82 -22.96 2.86
N GLU A 110 21.00 -22.84 2.29
CA GLU A 110 21.42 -21.63 1.60
C GLU A 110 20.61 -21.42 0.31
N GLN A 111 20.36 -22.49 -0.44
CA GLN A 111 19.49 -22.43 -1.62
C GLN A 111 18.05 -22.04 -1.24
N LEU A 112 17.50 -22.58 -0.15
CA LEU A 112 16.18 -22.18 0.34
C LEU A 112 16.14 -20.71 0.71
N LEU A 113 17.10 -20.21 1.47
CA LEU A 113 17.19 -18.81 1.86
C LEU A 113 17.29 -17.89 0.65
N ASN A 114 18.14 -18.21 -0.32
CA ASN A 114 18.29 -17.43 -1.55
C ASN A 114 16.98 -17.35 -2.37
N ARG A 115 16.17 -18.42 -2.37
CA ARG A 115 14.86 -18.40 -3.06
C ARG A 115 13.84 -17.56 -2.33
N ILE A 116 13.79 -17.67 -0.99
CA ILE A 116 12.95 -16.84 -0.14
C ILE A 116 13.25 -15.35 -0.38
N GLU A 117 14.53 -14.98 -0.31
CA GLU A 117 14.98 -13.59 -0.52
C GLU A 117 14.54 -13.06 -1.87
N ARG A 118 14.82 -13.80 -2.95
CA ARG A 118 14.42 -13.39 -4.31
C ARG A 118 12.91 -13.21 -4.47
N LEU A 119 12.10 -14.07 -3.85
CA LEU A 119 10.64 -13.93 -3.92
C LEU A 119 10.17 -12.70 -3.18
N LEU A 120 10.65 -12.49 -1.95
CA LEU A 120 10.29 -11.33 -1.14
C LEU A 120 10.75 -10.02 -1.79
N GLU A 121 11.99 -9.96 -2.30
CA GLU A 121 12.51 -8.80 -3.04
C GLU A 121 11.66 -8.49 -4.29
N ARG A 122 11.31 -9.52 -5.08
CA ARG A 122 10.48 -9.33 -6.26
C ARG A 122 9.11 -8.77 -5.91
N MET A 123 8.48 -9.28 -4.83
CA MET A 123 7.20 -8.77 -4.35
C MET A 123 7.30 -7.32 -3.88
N GLN A 124 8.36 -6.98 -3.15
CA GLN A 124 8.60 -5.63 -2.67
C GLN A 124 8.83 -4.64 -3.83
N VAL A 125 9.63 -5.03 -4.82
CA VAL A 125 9.84 -4.21 -6.03
C VAL A 125 8.53 -4.00 -6.78
N PHE A 126 7.72 -5.06 -6.96
CA PHE A 126 6.42 -4.95 -7.63
C PHE A 126 5.47 -4.01 -6.88
N GLN A 127 5.37 -4.16 -5.55
CA GLN A 127 4.56 -3.29 -4.71
C GLN A 127 5.02 -1.82 -4.81
N THR A 128 6.34 -1.59 -4.74
CA THR A 128 6.90 -0.24 -4.85
C THR A 128 6.63 0.38 -6.22
N GLN A 129 6.72 -0.41 -7.29
CA GLN A 129 6.42 0.07 -8.65
C GLN A 129 4.93 0.41 -8.81
N LEU A 130 4.04 -0.43 -8.30
CA LEU A 130 2.60 -0.19 -8.32
C LEU A 130 2.24 1.08 -7.55
N ASP A 131 2.79 1.24 -6.35
CA ASP A 131 2.59 2.44 -5.52
C ASP A 131 3.10 3.71 -6.22
N ALA A 132 4.25 3.62 -6.89
CA ALA A 132 4.81 4.74 -7.67
C ALA A 132 3.97 5.07 -8.90
N GLU A 133 3.42 4.07 -9.60
CA GLU A 133 2.55 4.27 -10.77
C GLU A 133 1.24 4.93 -10.37
N ILE A 134 0.57 4.38 -9.35
CA ILE A 134 -0.66 4.98 -8.79
C ILE A 134 -0.36 6.41 -8.32
N GLY A 135 0.77 6.61 -7.64
CA GLY A 135 1.16 7.94 -7.16
C GLY A 135 1.38 8.96 -8.26
N ARG A 136 1.99 8.58 -9.37
CA ARG A 136 2.14 9.46 -10.54
C ARG A 136 0.79 9.82 -11.16
N ASP A 137 -0.09 8.86 -11.28
CA ASP A 137 -1.44 9.09 -11.83
C ASP A 137 -2.24 10.05 -10.94
N PHE A 138 -2.15 9.90 -9.62
CA PHE A 138 -2.77 10.83 -8.67
C PHE A 138 -2.20 12.25 -8.82
N SER A 139 -0.89 12.40 -8.74
CA SER A 139 -0.24 13.72 -8.88
C SER A 139 -0.57 14.39 -10.21
N ASN A 140 -0.56 13.65 -11.31
CA ASN A 140 -0.88 14.17 -12.63
C ASN A 140 -2.33 14.62 -12.80
N ARG A 141 -3.27 14.07 -12.04
CA ARG A 141 -4.70 14.40 -12.13
C ARG A 141 -5.17 15.41 -11.09
N LEU A 142 -4.46 15.49 -9.96
CA LEU A 142 -4.89 16.27 -8.81
C LEU A 142 -4.20 17.62 -8.71
N LEU A 143 -2.91 17.66 -9.01
CA LEU A 143 -2.17 18.92 -8.93
C LEU A 143 -2.38 19.75 -10.18
N PRO A 144 -2.46 21.09 -10.07
CA PRO A 144 -2.51 21.97 -11.22
C PRO A 144 -1.29 21.78 -12.10
N LYS A 145 -1.50 21.74 -13.42
CA LYS A 145 -0.42 21.61 -14.40
C LYS A 145 0.26 22.93 -14.74
N SER A 146 -0.39 24.02 -14.44
CA SER A 146 0.10 25.37 -14.68
C SER A 146 -0.36 26.30 -13.57
N MET A 147 0.39 27.37 -13.35
CA MET A 147 -0.05 28.48 -12.51
C MET A 147 -0.93 29.43 -13.35
N PRO A 148 -1.81 30.22 -12.69
CA PRO A 148 -2.60 31.23 -13.41
C PRO A 148 -1.69 32.30 -14.02
N GLU A 149 -2.07 32.76 -15.21
CA GLU A 149 -1.44 33.92 -15.82
C GLU A 149 -2.11 35.18 -15.27
N VAL A 150 -1.36 36.02 -14.58
CA VAL A 150 -1.85 37.24 -13.94
C VAL A 150 -0.97 38.38 -14.32
N ASP A 151 -1.57 39.43 -14.87
CA ASP A 151 -0.87 40.64 -15.36
C ASP A 151 -0.04 41.28 -14.23
N GLY A 152 1.22 41.57 -14.52
CA GLY A 152 2.14 42.17 -13.55
C GLY A 152 2.80 41.16 -12.60
N TYR A 153 2.43 39.88 -12.64
CA TYR A 153 2.99 38.84 -11.76
C TYR A 153 3.63 37.70 -12.53
N ARG A 154 4.70 37.14 -11.96
CA ARG A 154 5.29 35.87 -12.39
C ARG A 154 5.19 34.86 -11.22
N ILE A 155 4.42 33.80 -11.42
CA ILE A 155 4.17 32.79 -10.43
C ILE A 155 4.94 31.53 -10.83
N PHE A 156 5.72 31.00 -9.92
CA PHE A 156 6.48 29.77 -10.11
C PHE A 156 6.04 28.74 -9.09
N PHE A 157 5.79 27.54 -9.55
CA PHE A 157 5.49 26.40 -8.71
C PHE A 157 6.43 25.27 -9.10
N HIS A 158 7.01 24.63 -8.09
CA HIS A 158 7.79 23.40 -8.26
C HIS A 158 7.33 22.39 -7.24
N SER A 159 7.00 21.20 -7.70
CA SER A 159 6.66 20.06 -6.85
C SER A 159 7.43 18.84 -7.34
N GLU A 160 8.17 18.22 -6.44
CA GLU A 160 8.92 17.01 -6.71
C GLU A 160 8.51 15.94 -5.69
N ALA A 161 7.76 14.95 -6.17
CA ALA A 161 7.37 13.83 -5.34
C ALA A 161 8.56 12.91 -5.10
N ARG A 162 8.87 12.60 -3.84
CA ARG A 162 9.78 11.49 -3.53
C ARG A 162 9.17 10.17 -4.01
N GLU A 163 10.02 9.16 -4.28
CA GLU A 163 9.66 7.87 -4.89
C GLU A 163 8.44 7.17 -4.27
N GLN A 164 8.15 7.40 -2.99
CA GLN A 164 6.99 6.80 -2.30
C GLN A 164 5.78 7.73 -2.16
N GLY A 165 5.85 8.95 -2.74
CA GLY A 165 4.78 9.94 -2.74
C GLY A 165 4.26 10.31 -1.35
N GLY A 166 4.27 11.59 -1.03
CA GLY A 166 3.69 12.16 0.20
C GLY A 166 2.20 12.47 0.05
N GLY A 167 1.61 12.95 1.14
CA GLY A 167 0.30 13.58 1.19
C GLY A 167 0.30 15.04 0.75
N ASP A 168 1.41 15.53 0.17
CA ASP A 168 1.53 16.93 -0.29
C ASP A 168 0.48 17.25 -1.33
N LEU A 169 -0.20 18.35 -1.14
CA LEU A 169 -1.20 18.87 -2.06
C LEU A 169 -0.99 20.38 -2.30
N PHE A 170 -1.28 20.79 -3.51
CA PHE A 170 -1.30 22.17 -3.92
C PHE A 170 -2.46 22.37 -4.90
N ASP A 171 -3.21 23.46 -4.75
CA ASP A 171 -4.26 23.82 -5.69
C ASP A 171 -4.47 25.32 -5.74
N TRP A 172 -5.11 25.80 -6.78
CA TRP A 172 -5.58 27.17 -6.89
C TRP A 172 -6.92 27.24 -7.61
N THR A 173 -7.73 28.20 -7.21
CA THR A 173 -9.05 28.44 -7.80
C THR A 173 -9.23 29.94 -7.99
N GLN A 174 -9.57 30.36 -9.19
CA GLN A 174 -9.95 31.74 -9.48
C GLN A 174 -11.39 32.00 -9.05
N VAL A 175 -11.60 33.17 -8.48
CA VAL A 175 -12.92 33.69 -8.10
C VAL A 175 -13.39 34.68 -9.16
N ASP A 176 -14.69 34.87 -9.33
CA ASP A 176 -15.28 35.73 -10.36
C ASP A 176 -14.82 37.20 -10.31
N ASP A 177 -14.40 37.67 -9.14
CA ASP A 177 -13.89 39.04 -8.93
C ASP A 177 -12.41 39.24 -9.31
N GLY A 178 -11.75 38.20 -9.83
CA GLY A 178 -10.34 38.24 -10.23
C GLY A 178 -9.37 37.88 -9.11
N THR A 179 -9.85 37.53 -7.94
CA THR A 179 -9.03 37.02 -6.86
C THR A 179 -8.75 35.51 -6.98
N TYR A 180 -7.78 35.01 -6.23
CA TYR A 180 -7.36 33.62 -6.27
C TYR A 180 -7.28 33.02 -4.86
N PHE A 181 -7.89 31.88 -4.65
CA PHE A 181 -7.58 31.04 -3.51
C PHE A 181 -6.44 30.08 -3.85
N ILE A 182 -5.38 30.14 -3.06
CA ILE A 182 -4.23 29.24 -3.17
C ILE A 182 -4.22 28.35 -1.94
N THR A 183 -4.10 27.06 -2.14
CA THR A 183 -4.12 26.07 -1.07
C THR A 183 -2.86 25.21 -1.12
N ILE A 184 -2.25 25.01 0.04
CA ILE A 184 -1.09 24.15 0.22
C ILE A 184 -1.37 23.28 1.44
N GLY A 185 -1.09 21.99 1.36
CA GLY A 185 -1.29 21.09 2.50
C GLY A 185 -0.42 19.86 2.41
N ASP A 186 -0.31 19.20 3.56
CA ASP A 186 0.33 17.90 3.69
C ASP A 186 -0.55 17.01 4.58
N VAL A 187 -0.98 15.90 4.04
CA VAL A 187 -1.81 14.91 4.72
C VAL A 187 -0.94 13.79 5.27
N MET A 188 -1.11 13.47 6.54
CA MET A 188 -0.35 12.43 7.21
C MET A 188 -0.43 11.08 6.50
N GLY A 189 0.66 10.32 6.57
CA GLY A 189 0.73 8.96 6.06
C GLY A 189 1.83 8.74 5.04
N LYS A 190 1.89 7.51 4.50
CA LYS A 190 2.84 7.11 3.46
C LYS A 190 2.15 6.21 2.45
N GLY A 191 2.71 6.15 1.24
CA GLY A 191 2.25 5.28 0.17
C GLY A 191 0.84 5.63 -0.32
N ILE A 192 0.12 4.62 -0.77
CA ILE A 192 -1.20 4.78 -1.42
C ILE A 192 -2.28 5.36 -0.49
N ARG A 193 -2.21 5.07 0.83
CA ARG A 193 -3.17 5.61 1.80
C ARG A 193 -3.06 7.13 1.93
N ALA A 194 -1.84 7.64 2.05
CA ALA A 194 -1.63 9.10 2.13
C ALA A 194 -2.18 9.81 0.87
N LYS A 195 -1.97 9.20 -0.30
CA LYS A 195 -2.50 9.72 -1.56
C LYS A 195 -4.01 9.70 -1.61
N PHE A 196 -4.64 8.62 -1.16
CA PHE A 196 -6.09 8.53 -1.06
C PHE A 196 -6.65 9.61 -0.13
N TYR A 197 -6.05 9.83 1.03
CA TYR A 197 -6.45 10.87 1.97
C TYR A 197 -6.22 12.27 1.39
N ALA A 198 -5.09 12.51 0.73
CA ALA A 198 -4.82 13.78 0.06
C ALA A 198 -5.85 14.08 -1.05
N PHE A 199 -6.23 13.07 -1.82
CA PHE A 199 -7.30 13.19 -2.82
C PHE A 199 -8.65 13.55 -2.20
N SER A 200 -9.05 12.82 -1.18
CA SER A 200 -10.31 13.05 -0.47
C SER A 200 -10.32 14.47 0.12
N PHE A 201 -9.23 14.85 0.81
CA PHE A 201 -9.06 16.18 1.38
C PHE A 201 -9.17 17.28 0.31
N LEU A 202 -8.45 17.16 -0.79
CA LEU A 202 -8.50 18.14 -1.88
C LEU A 202 -9.89 18.22 -2.51
N SER A 203 -10.62 17.12 -2.56
CA SER A 203 -12.00 17.10 -3.03
C SER A 203 -12.94 17.90 -2.12
N TYR A 204 -12.77 17.80 -0.80
CA TYR A 204 -13.50 18.64 0.16
C TYR A 204 -13.13 20.11 0.03
N VAL A 205 -11.84 20.42 -0.15
CA VAL A 205 -11.39 21.80 -0.39
C VAL A 205 -12.05 22.39 -1.63
N ARG A 206 -11.98 21.69 -2.76
CA ARG A 206 -12.59 22.13 -4.03
C ARG A 206 -14.11 22.31 -3.93
N ALA A 207 -14.79 21.34 -3.34
CA ALA A 207 -16.25 21.41 -3.15
C ALA A 207 -16.64 22.60 -2.27
N THR A 208 -15.91 22.81 -1.17
CA THR A 208 -16.15 23.95 -0.25
C THR A 208 -15.90 25.27 -0.94
N LEU A 209 -14.77 25.44 -1.63
CA LEU A 209 -14.47 26.64 -2.40
C LEU A 209 -15.57 26.90 -3.44
N HIS A 210 -15.92 25.92 -4.25
CA HIS A 210 -16.95 26.06 -5.28
C HIS A 210 -18.32 26.46 -4.72
N THR A 211 -18.65 26.01 -3.52
CA THR A 211 -19.92 26.32 -2.88
C THR A 211 -19.93 27.70 -2.21
N LEU A 212 -18.81 28.11 -1.61
CA LEU A 212 -18.73 29.33 -0.81
C LEU A 212 -18.27 30.58 -1.62
N LEU A 213 -17.71 30.39 -2.79
CA LEU A 213 -17.27 31.50 -3.67
C LEU A 213 -18.41 32.46 -4.07
N GLN A 214 -19.67 32.04 -3.92
CA GLN A 214 -20.85 32.88 -4.16
C GLN A 214 -21.20 33.80 -2.96
N GLU A 215 -20.55 33.62 -1.80
CA GLU A 215 -20.91 34.28 -0.52
C GLU A 215 -19.69 35.00 0.07
N SER A 216 -18.94 35.84 -0.57
CA SER A 216 -17.86 36.65 0.03
C SER A 216 -17.24 36.05 1.33
N THR A 217 -16.56 34.91 1.22
CA THR A 217 -16.21 34.09 2.36
C THR A 217 -14.72 34.24 2.72
N SER A 218 -14.40 34.48 3.98
CA SER A 218 -13.01 34.60 4.42
C SER A 218 -12.28 33.24 4.46
N PRO A 219 -10.94 33.20 4.30
CA PRO A 219 -10.14 31.96 4.47
C PRO A 219 -10.44 31.23 5.78
N ALA A 220 -10.65 31.96 6.88
CA ALA A 220 -11.00 31.38 8.18
C ALA A 220 -12.34 30.61 8.17
N GLN A 221 -13.35 31.14 7.47
CA GLN A 221 -14.64 30.49 7.36
C GLN A 221 -14.54 29.23 6.50
N ILE A 222 -13.79 29.28 5.39
CA ILE A 222 -13.50 28.14 4.52
C ILE A 222 -12.80 27.03 5.32
N MET A 223 -11.77 27.40 6.08
CA MET A 223 -11.02 26.48 6.95
C MET A 223 -11.93 25.79 7.98
N SER A 224 -12.78 26.57 8.66
CA SER A 224 -13.73 26.04 9.65
C SER A 224 -14.70 25.04 9.01
N ARG A 225 -15.17 25.33 7.80
CA ARG A 225 -16.11 24.45 7.12
C ARG A 225 -15.46 23.15 6.64
N ILE A 226 -14.25 23.23 6.08
CA ILE A 226 -13.46 22.04 5.70
C ILE A 226 -13.21 21.18 6.93
N ASN A 227 -12.75 21.76 8.03
CA ASN A 227 -12.52 21.03 9.27
C ASN A 227 -13.79 20.35 9.81
N GLY A 228 -14.94 21.03 9.75
CA GLY A 228 -16.23 20.45 10.15
C GLY A 228 -16.63 19.25 9.29
N MET A 229 -16.38 19.30 8.00
CA MET A 229 -16.66 18.17 7.09
C MET A 229 -15.73 16.98 7.36
N LEU A 230 -14.46 17.23 7.58
CA LEU A 230 -13.48 16.18 7.88
C LEU A 230 -13.78 15.46 9.19
N LEU A 231 -14.23 16.16 10.22
CA LEU A 231 -14.59 15.58 11.51
C LEU A 231 -15.86 14.70 11.48
N THR A 232 -16.64 14.81 10.43
CA THR A 232 -17.87 14.00 10.24
C THR A 232 -17.69 12.85 9.24
N ASP A 233 -16.51 12.74 8.61
CA ASP A 233 -16.21 11.67 7.67
C ASP A 233 -15.52 10.51 8.39
N GLU A 234 -16.22 9.39 8.55
CA GLU A 234 -15.72 8.18 9.22
C GLU A 234 -14.43 7.61 8.58
N VAL A 235 -14.19 7.87 7.28
CA VAL A 235 -12.98 7.40 6.56
C VAL A 235 -11.77 8.25 6.90
N LEU A 236 -11.97 9.51 7.27
CA LEU A 236 -10.93 10.51 7.53
C LEU A 236 -10.80 10.86 9.02
N GLU A 237 -11.61 10.26 9.91
CA GLU A 237 -11.69 10.57 11.34
C GLU A 237 -10.31 10.58 12.04
N ASP A 238 -9.44 9.63 11.70
CA ASP A 238 -8.09 9.51 12.26
C ASP A 238 -7.01 10.19 11.40
N THR A 239 -7.42 11.02 10.42
CA THR A 239 -6.48 11.64 9.47
C THR A 239 -6.19 13.09 9.86
N PHE A 240 -4.91 13.44 9.96
CA PHE A 240 -4.46 14.80 10.19
C PHE A 240 -3.81 15.39 8.94
N ALA A 241 -4.10 16.66 8.69
CA ALA A 241 -3.47 17.42 7.62
C ALA A 241 -3.01 18.78 8.13
N SER A 242 -1.81 19.19 7.73
CA SER A 242 -1.43 20.59 7.79
C SER A 242 -1.95 21.29 6.54
N PHE A 243 -2.60 22.42 6.69
CA PHE A 243 -3.27 23.08 5.59
C PHE A 243 -3.16 24.59 5.69
N LEU A 244 -2.78 25.22 4.59
CA LEU A 244 -2.74 26.67 4.39
C LEU A 244 -3.71 27.02 3.27
N ILE A 245 -4.54 28.03 3.51
CA ILE A 245 -5.37 28.66 2.48
C ILE A 245 -5.09 30.14 2.47
N MET A 246 -4.87 30.69 1.30
CA MET A 246 -4.60 32.12 1.09
C MET A 246 -5.61 32.66 0.07
N ASN A 247 -6.15 33.81 0.35
CA ASN A 247 -6.86 34.61 -0.64
C ASN A 247 -5.90 35.68 -1.18
N TRP A 248 -5.62 35.63 -2.47
CA TRP A 248 -4.75 36.59 -3.17
C TRP A 248 -5.56 37.45 -4.10
N ASP A 249 -5.50 38.77 -3.85
CA ASP A 249 -6.04 39.82 -4.74
C ASP A 249 -4.88 40.51 -5.49
N PRO A 250 -4.71 40.21 -6.80
CA PRO A 250 -3.67 40.83 -7.60
C PRO A 250 -3.92 42.32 -7.83
N ALA A 251 -5.17 42.76 -7.88
CA ALA A 251 -5.52 44.18 -8.19
C ALA A 251 -5.15 45.08 -7.00
N ASP A 252 -5.42 44.64 -5.79
CA ASP A 252 -5.09 45.36 -4.56
C ASP A 252 -3.71 45.01 -3.99
N HIS A 253 -2.97 44.10 -4.62
CA HIS A 253 -1.68 43.58 -4.16
C HIS A 253 -1.72 43.00 -2.72
N THR A 254 -2.81 42.37 -2.33
CA THR A 254 -3.01 41.86 -0.99
C THR A 254 -3.07 40.32 -0.94
N VAL A 255 -2.62 39.76 0.17
CA VAL A 255 -2.77 38.33 0.52
C VAL A 255 -3.31 38.28 1.95
N THR A 256 -4.36 37.47 2.12
CA THR A 256 -5.03 37.26 3.40
C THR A 256 -5.04 35.79 3.77
#